data_766a75424d2419da98373b0bed4d2d5e
#
_entry.id   766a75424d2419da98373b0bed4d2d5e
#
_cell.length_a   1.000
_cell.length_b   1.000
_cell.length_c   1.000
_cell.angle_alpha   90.00
_cell.angle_beta   90.00
_cell.angle_gamma   90.00
#
_symmetry.space_group_name_H-M   'P 1'
#
loop_
_entity.id
_entity.type
_entity.pdbx_description
1 polymer ?
#
loop_
_entity_poly.entity_id
_entity_poly.type
_entity_poly.pdbx_seq_one_letter_code
_entity_poly.pdbx_strand_id
1 'polypeptide(L)'
;MNWILDTPLFVRLAGLFLLGIWLGGFLNLGIYRLAYQQRSISPWSAALPGARPRRITDRLPLVGWFGLRRESALHGAGFWVRPLALELLTGALIAALYWWEVGERGLLPDQLRQFLDLPGNLGLALAALATIHIEFCAHACLLAFMIVASFIDLDEKTIPDGVTIPGTLIGLLLAAAAPQSLVPVAEFARGPNGLGLASPRLSFLTFVDRADWNWGSELSLVLGIGCLWLWCVGLMTRVWRLRRGWRTAMRLFCARLMRDPMTKWLVILGVLGTLALVFVHHHLGGAHWQGLLTALVGMAIGGGLTWVVRIVATAILGREAMGFGDVTLMAMIGAFLGWQPCLVIFFLAPFGAVAIGIAQGITHRDPEIRYGPFLCLAALVTIVRWAEIWEKTAPLFALGWLIPATLAICLLLMGPLLIIVRGISNRLRGE
;
A
#
# COMPACT_ATOMS: atom_id res chain seq x y z
N MET A 1 -5.65 -17.89 22.13
CA MET A 1 -6.08 -18.21 20.74
C MET A 1 -7.26 -19.17 20.69
N ASN A 2 -7.39 -20.13 21.63
CA ASN A 2 -8.47 -21.12 21.63
C ASN A 2 -9.88 -20.48 21.66
N TRP A 3 -10.11 -19.44 22.47
CA TRP A 3 -11.41 -18.76 22.54
C TRP A 3 -11.86 -18.11 21.22
N ILE A 4 -10.92 -17.67 20.36
CA ILE A 4 -11.26 -17.13 19.03
C ILE A 4 -11.74 -18.27 18.12
N LEU A 5 -11.10 -19.43 18.19
CA LEU A 5 -11.43 -20.59 17.37
C LEU A 5 -12.76 -21.22 17.80
N ASP A 6 -13.08 -21.20 19.10
CA ASP A 6 -14.32 -21.71 19.66
C ASP A 6 -15.54 -20.81 19.34
N THR A 7 -15.31 -19.54 18.97
CA THR A 7 -16.37 -18.60 18.60
C THR A 7 -16.87 -18.88 17.18
N PRO A 8 -18.18 -19.02 16.95
CA PRO A 8 -18.74 -19.25 15.63
C PRO A 8 -18.34 -18.14 14.64
N LEU A 9 -18.07 -18.52 13.36
CA LEU A 9 -17.59 -17.59 12.35
C LEU A 9 -18.52 -16.36 12.18
N PHE A 10 -19.84 -16.57 12.21
CA PHE A 10 -20.80 -15.46 12.04
C PHE A 10 -20.71 -14.42 13.17
N VAL A 11 -20.40 -14.84 14.41
CA VAL A 11 -20.22 -13.94 15.56
C VAL A 11 -18.94 -13.11 15.37
N ARG A 12 -17.85 -13.74 14.89
CA ARG A 12 -16.60 -13.06 14.58
C ARG A 12 -16.81 -12.04 13.46
N LEU A 13 -17.52 -12.41 12.39
CA LEU A 13 -17.84 -11.51 11.27
C LEU A 13 -18.71 -10.34 11.73
N ALA A 14 -19.74 -10.56 12.53
CA ALA A 14 -20.57 -9.51 13.09
C ALA A 14 -19.76 -8.55 13.97
N GLY A 15 -18.90 -9.08 14.84
CA GLY A 15 -18.00 -8.29 15.67
C GLY A 15 -17.03 -7.44 14.85
N LEU A 16 -16.41 -8.03 13.82
CA LEU A 16 -15.50 -7.33 12.93
C LEU A 16 -16.22 -6.30 12.06
N PHE A 17 -17.44 -6.57 11.63
CA PHE A 17 -18.26 -5.58 10.91
C PHE A 17 -18.52 -4.35 11.80
N LEU A 18 -18.93 -4.54 13.05
CA LEU A 18 -19.16 -3.45 14.00
C LEU A 18 -17.86 -2.68 14.31
N LEU A 19 -16.75 -3.41 14.52
CA LEU A 19 -15.42 -2.80 14.71
C LEU A 19 -15.01 -1.99 13.48
N GLY A 20 -15.25 -2.53 12.28
CA GLY A 20 -14.96 -1.88 11.03
C GLY A 20 -15.80 -0.61 10.80
N ILE A 21 -17.07 -0.60 11.20
CA ILE A 21 -17.90 0.61 11.21
C ILE A 21 -17.28 1.66 12.13
N TRP A 22 -16.84 1.27 13.32
CA TRP A 22 -16.20 2.16 14.28
C TRP A 22 -14.89 2.72 13.75
N LEU A 23 -14.06 1.87 13.14
CA LEU A 23 -12.85 2.28 12.42
C LEU A 23 -13.19 3.25 11.29
N GLY A 24 -14.26 3.00 10.51
CA GLY A 24 -14.74 3.88 9.45
C GLY A 24 -15.01 5.31 9.94
N GLY A 25 -15.51 5.46 11.16
CA GLY A 25 -15.68 6.78 11.81
C GLY A 25 -14.35 7.51 12.01
N PHE A 26 -13.27 6.78 12.39
CA PHE A 26 -11.92 7.36 12.48
C PHE A 26 -11.32 7.64 11.10
N LEU A 27 -11.56 6.77 10.12
CA LEU A 27 -11.10 7.01 8.75
C LEU A 27 -11.76 8.27 8.16
N ASN A 28 -13.05 8.50 8.41
CA ASN A 28 -13.72 9.75 8.06
C ASN A 28 -13.02 10.97 8.65
N LEU A 29 -12.65 10.89 9.93
CA LEU A 29 -11.90 11.95 10.59
C LEU A 29 -10.53 12.17 9.93
N GLY A 30 -9.83 11.07 9.60
CA GLY A 30 -8.56 11.08 8.87
C GLY A 30 -8.69 11.77 7.51
N ILE A 31 -9.69 11.39 6.70
CA ILE A 31 -9.94 11.95 5.37
C ILE A 31 -10.13 13.48 5.46
N TYR A 32 -10.92 13.97 6.42
CA TYR A 32 -11.17 15.40 6.52
C TYR A 32 -10.04 16.22 7.16
N ARG A 33 -9.18 15.61 7.99
CA ARG A 33 -8.10 16.32 8.69
C ARG A 33 -6.75 16.23 8.00
N LEU A 34 -6.45 15.11 7.31
CA LEU A 34 -5.17 14.89 6.64
C LEU A 34 -5.17 15.48 5.22
N ALA A 35 -6.34 15.76 4.64
CA ALA A 35 -6.47 16.47 3.37
C ALA A 35 -5.82 17.86 3.45
N TYR A 36 -5.28 18.36 2.34
CA TYR A 36 -4.72 19.73 2.27
C TYR A 36 -5.80 20.79 2.51
N GLN A 37 -7.00 20.58 1.97
CA GLN A 37 -8.17 21.40 2.23
C GLN A 37 -8.99 20.80 3.38
N GLN A 38 -8.55 21.09 4.60
CA GLN A 38 -9.19 20.55 5.80
C GLN A 38 -10.66 20.96 5.89
N ARG A 39 -11.53 19.99 6.11
CA ARG A 39 -12.96 20.23 6.32
C ARG A 39 -13.31 19.97 7.79
N SER A 40 -13.97 20.94 8.42
CA SER A 40 -14.43 20.82 9.81
C SER A 40 -15.69 19.94 9.99
N ILE A 41 -16.03 19.15 8.98
CA ILE A 41 -17.21 18.26 8.99
C ILE A 41 -16.85 16.98 9.76
N SER A 42 -17.03 16.99 11.07
CA SER A 42 -16.80 15.81 11.89
C SER A 42 -17.76 15.81 13.09
N PRO A 43 -18.30 14.64 13.48
CA PRO A 43 -19.08 14.50 14.73
C PRO A 43 -18.29 14.91 15.97
N TRP A 44 -16.95 14.86 15.90
CA TRP A 44 -16.02 15.16 16.99
C TRP A 44 -15.57 16.63 17.01
N SER A 45 -15.86 17.40 15.94
CA SER A 45 -15.56 18.84 15.89
C SER A 45 -16.58 19.61 16.73
N ALA A 46 -16.17 20.80 17.20
CA ALA A 46 -17.12 21.73 17.77
C ALA A 46 -18.21 22.08 16.74
N ALA A 47 -19.43 22.33 17.20
CA ALA A 47 -20.50 22.78 16.35
C ALA A 47 -20.14 24.16 15.73
N LEU A 48 -20.43 24.34 14.43
CA LEU A 48 -20.22 25.63 13.77
C LEU A 48 -21.15 26.71 14.35
N PRO A 49 -20.77 27.99 14.25
CA PRO A 49 -21.65 29.10 14.62
C PRO A 49 -23.00 28.98 13.90
N GLY A 50 -24.10 28.99 14.66
CA GLY A 50 -25.44 28.78 14.12
C GLY A 50 -25.94 27.34 14.10
N ALA A 51 -25.08 26.33 14.34
CA ALA A 51 -25.48 24.93 14.49
C ALA A 51 -25.95 24.65 15.95
N ARG A 52 -26.82 23.64 16.09
CA ARG A 52 -27.21 23.14 17.42
C ARG A 52 -26.02 22.46 18.10
N PRO A 53 -25.93 22.52 19.45
CA PRO A 53 -24.85 21.86 20.17
C PRO A 53 -24.82 20.34 19.88
N ARG A 54 -23.62 19.78 19.83
CA ARG A 54 -23.40 18.37 19.57
C ARG A 54 -23.95 17.52 20.71
N ARG A 55 -24.72 16.49 20.36
CA ARG A 55 -25.21 15.47 21.30
C ARG A 55 -24.20 14.33 21.37
N ILE A 56 -24.21 13.57 22.46
CA ILE A 56 -23.37 12.36 22.60
C ILE A 56 -23.70 11.35 21.49
N THR A 57 -24.99 11.23 21.12
CA THR A 57 -25.46 10.37 20.04
C THR A 57 -24.90 10.76 18.66
N ASP A 58 -24.52 12.03 18.45
CA ASP A 58 -23.93 12.49 17.18
C ASP A 58 -22.52 11.88 16.95
N ARG A 59 -21.88 11.38 18.02
CA ARG A 59 -20.54 10.75 17.97
C ARG A 59 -20.58 9.25 17.71
N LEU A 60 -21.77 8.63 17.76
CA LEU A 60 -21.91 7.22 17.46
C LEU A 60 -21.81 7.01 15.95
N PRO A 61 -21.00 6.04 15.50
CA PRO A 61 -20.95 5.67 14.08
C PRO A 61 -22.34 5.37 13.53
N LEU A 62 -22.57 5.64 12.27
CA LEU A 62 -23.84 5.56 11.53
C LEU A 62 -24.93 6.48 12.11
N VAL A 63 -25.33 6.27 13.35
CA VAL A 63 -26.42 7.00 14.01
C VAL A 63 -26.12 8.50 14.08
N GLY A 64 -24.87 8.88 14.34
CA GLY A 64 -24.45 10.27 14.42
C GLY A 64 -24.66 11.02 13.11
N TRP A 65 -24.41 10.41 11.98
CA TRP A 65 -24.61 11.05 10.67
C TRP A 65 -26.08 11.30 10.36
N PHE A 66 -26.98 10.40 10.78
CA PHE A 66 -28.42 10.67 10.72
C PHE A 66 -28.83 11.85 11.62
N GLY A 67 -28.24 11.95 12.81
CA GLY A 67 -28.43 13.09 13.71
C GLY A 67 -27.92 14.40 13.13
N LEU A 68 -26.76 14.38 12.47
CA LEU A 68 -26.12 15.53 11.83
C LEU A 68 -26.85 16.00 10.56
N ARG A 69 -27.75 15.22 9.99
CA ARG A 69 -28.61 15.63 8.86
C ARG A 69 -29.27 17.01 9.08
N ARG A 70 -29.51 17.40 10.36
CA ARG A 70 -30.04 18.72 10.71
C ARG A 70 -29.14 19.89 10.30
N GLU A 71 -27.86 19.63 10.01
CA GLU A 71 -26.88 20.65 9.59
C GLU A 71 -26.75 20.76 8.07
N SER A 72 -27.65 20.13 7.31
CA SER A 72 -27.65 20.20 5.84
C SER A 72 -27.72 21.63 5.28
N ALA A 73 -28.27 22.55 6.01
CA ALA A 73 -28.30 23.97 5.64
C ALA A 73 -26.89 24.60 5.66
N LEU A 74 -25.98 24.10 6.51
CA LEU A 74 -24.63 24.63 6.67
C LEU A 74 -23.61 23.91 5.77
N HIS A 75 -23.78 22.60 5.55
CA HIS A 75 -22.82 21.74 4.87
C HIS A 75 -23.27 21.29 3.46
N GLY A 76 -24.47 21.65 3.06
CA GLY A 76 -25.09 21.21 1.81
C GLY A 76 -25.95 19.95 1.94
N ALA A 77 -26.89 19.79 1.01
CA ALA A 77 -27.78 18.63 0.98
C ALA A 77 -26.97 17.35 0.76
N GLY A 78 -27.22 16.33 1.60
CA GLY A 78 -26.59 14.99 1.44
C GLY A 78 -25.15 14.86 1.95
N PHE A 79 -24.55 15.87 2.58
CA PHE A 79 -23.18 15.82 3.11
C PHE A 79 -22.91 14.63 4.04
N TRP A 80 -23.92 14.16 4.74
CA TRP A 80 -23.88 13.07 5.72
C TRP A 80 -23.88 11.67 5.05
N VAL A 81 -24.29 11.57 3.78
CA VAL A 81 -24.44 10.28 3.07
C VAL A 81 -23.09 9.63 2.84
N ARG A 82 -22.13 10.39 2.36
CA ARG A 82 -20.78 9.88 2.03
C ARG A 82 -20.05 9.32 3.27
N PRO A 83 -19.96 10.03 4.40
CA PRO A 83 -19.35 9.48 5.59
C PRO A 83 -20.05 8.23 6.13
N LEU A 84 -21.39 8.21 6.09
CA LEU A 84 -22.18 7.06 6.48
C LEU A 84 -21.89 5.84 5.57
N ALA A 85 -21.86 6.07 4.26
CA ALA A 85 -21.52 5.02 3.30
C ALA A 85 -20.09 4.49 3.52
N LEU A 86 -19.14 5.36 3.86
CA LEU A 86 -17.77 4.96 4.14
C LEU A 86 -17.66 4.10 5.41
N GLU A 87 -18.39 4.41 6.47
CA GLU A 87 -18.44 3.60 7.68
C GLU A 87 -18.98 2.20 7.38
N LEU A 88 -20.10 2.11 6.64
CA LEU A 88 -20.67 0.82 6.22
C LEU A 88 -19.73 0.04 5.30
N LEU A 89 -19.11 0.72 4.33
CA LEU A 89 -18.16 0.12 3.40
C LEU A 89 -16.94 -0.44 4.15
N THR A 90 -16.40 0.32 5.09
CA THR A 90 -15.25 -0.14 5.91
C THR A 90 -15.62 -1.36 6.72
N GLY A 91 -16.80 -1.37 7.38
CA GLY A 91 -17.28 -2.53 8.10
C GLY A 91 -17.44 -3.76 7.19
N ALA A 92 -18.06 -3.59 6.03
CA ALA A 92 -18.25 -4.65 5.06
C ALA A 92 -16.94 -5.21 4.51
N LEU A 93 -15.98 -4.33 4.15
CA LEU A 93 -14.69 -4.73 3.61
C LEU A 93 -13.85 -5.51 4.64
N ILE A 94 -13.81 -5.07 5.91
CA ILE A 94 -13.07 -5.77 6.96
C ILE A 94 -13.69 -7.14 7.24
N ALA A 95 -15.02 -7.23 7.34
CA ALA A 95 -15.71 -8.50 7.54
C ALA A 95 -15.52 -9.44 6.35
N ALA A 96 -15.64 -8.94 5.11
CA ALA A 96 -15.44 -9.71 3.90
C ALA A 96 -13.99 -10.20 3.75
N LEU A 97 -13.01 -9.35 4.08
CA LEU A 97 -11.59 -9.71 4.06
C LEU A 97 -11.31 -10.84 5.07
N TYR A 98 -11.85 -10.73 6.29
CA TYR A 98 -11.71 -11.79 7.29
C TYR A 98 -12.38 -13.10 6.86
N TRP A 99 -13.59 -13.00 6.31
CA TRP A 99 -14.27 -14.18 5.77
C TRP A 99 -13.44 -14.87 4.71
N TRP A 100 -12.87 -14.10 3.77
CA TRP A 100 -12.06 -14.65 2.70
C TRP A 100 -10.73 -15.22 3.20
N GLU A 101 -9.96 -14.46 4.00
CA GLU A 101 -8.62 -14.88 4.44
C GLU A 101 -8.69 -15.98 5.48
N VAL A 102 -9.52 -15.79 6.52
CA VAL A 102 -9.56 -16.69 7.68
C VAL A 102 -10.65 -17.77 7.53
N GLY A 103 -11.83 -17.39 7.05
CA GLY A 103 -12.94 -18.31 6.86
C GLY A 103 -12.69 -19.31 5.75
N GLU A 104 -12.42 -18.81 4.54
CA GLU A 104 -12.15 -19.61 3.35
C GLU A 104 -10.68 -19.99 3.17
N ARG A 105 -9.77 -19.45 4.01
CA ARG A 105 -8.31 -19.59 3.86
C ARG A 105 -7.83 -19.23 2.46
N GLY A 106 -8.41 -18.16 1.89
CA GLY A 106 -8.26 -17.78 0.47
C GLY A 106 -6.85 -17.43 0.03
N LEU A 107 -5.95 -17.12 0.97
CA LEU A 107 -4.52 -16.88 0.71
C LEU A 107 -3.73 -18.17 0.44
N LEU A 108 -4.29 -19.35 0.78
CA LEU A 108 -3.63 -20.63 0.60
C LEU A 108 -4.05 -21.29 -0.72
N PRO A 109 -3.11 -21.91 -1.47
CA PRO A 109 -3.44 -22.77 -2.60
C PRO A 109 -4.35 -23.94 -2.19
N ASP A 110 -5.21 -24.40 -3.10
CA ASP A 110 -6.17 -25.47 -2.83
C ASP A 110 -5.50 -26.76 -2.34
N GLN A 111 -4.36 -27.11 -2.90
CA GLN A 111 -3.59 -28.29 -2.50
C GLN A 111 -3.14 -28.22 -1.04
N LEU A 112 -2.72 -27.04 -0.57
CA LEU A 112 -2.30 -26.83 0.81
C LEU A 112 -3.51 -26.85 1.76
N ARG A 113 -4.64 -26.28 1.35
CA ARG A 113 -5.90 -26.34 2.14
C ARG A 113 -6.33 -27.78 2.38
N GLN A 114 -6.36 -28.60 1.33
CA GLN A 114 -6.69 -30.03 1.41
C GLN A 114 -5.72 -30.79 2.29
N PHE A 115 -4.41 -30.51 2.20
CA PHE A 115 -3.38 -31.12 3.04
C PHE A 115 -3.57 -30.78 4.52
N LEU A 116 -3.89 -29.54 4.86
CA LEU A 116 -4.12 -29.10 6.23
C LEU A 116 -5.39 -29.73 6.85
N ASP A 117 -6.36 -30.09 6.04
CA ASP A 117 -7.63 -30.70 6.49
C ASP A 117 -7.50 -32.23 6.74
N LEU A 118 -6.33 -32.85 6.43
CA LEU A 118 -6.12 -34.26 6.68
C LEU A 118 -6.01 -34.57 8.19
N PRO A 119 -6.62 -35.69 8.66
CA PRO A 119 -6.44 -36.16 10.02
C PRO A 119 -4.94 -36.39 10.34
N GLY A 120 -4.44 -35.76 11.37
CA GLY A 120 -3.02 -35.80 11.76
C GLY A 120 -2.26 -34.51 11.53
N ASN A 121 -2.76 -33.59 10.71
CA ASN A 121 -2.14 -32.28 10.43
C ASN A 121 -2.69 -31.13 11.29
N LEU A 122 -3.44 -31.44 12.35
CA LEU A 122 -4.09 -30.44 13.20
C LEU A 122 -3.13 -29.38 13.74
N GLY A 123 -1.92 -29.78 14.15
CA GLY A 123 -0.90 -28.84 14.64
C GLY A 123 -0.44 -27.87 13.56
N LEU A 124 -0.26 -28.35 12.32
CA LEU A 124 0.09 -27.51 11.17
C LEU A 124 -1.07 -26.58 10.77
N ALA A 125 -2.30 -27.09 10.81
CA ALA A 125 -3.50 -26.31 10.53
C ALA A 125 -3.67 -25.15 11.52
N LEU A 126 -3.44 -25.41 12.82
CA LEU A 126 -3.49 -24.35 13.84
C LEU A 126 -2.37 -23.31 13.68
N ALA A 127 -1.17 -23.74 13.32
CA ALA A 127 -0.04 -22.83 13.03
C ALA A 127 -0.33 -21.97 11.78
N ALA A 128 -0.84 -22.57 10.71
CA ALA A 128 -1.24 -21.86 9.51
C ALA A 128 -2.36 -20.85 9.82
N LEU A 129 -3.34 -21.23 10.60
CA LEU A 129 -4.45 -20.35 11.00
C LEU A 129 -3.96 -19.16 11.85
N ALA A 130 -2.97 -19.35 12.72
CA ALA A 130 -2.36 -18.28 13.48
C ALA A 130 -1.65 -17.28 12.56
N THR A 131 -0.93 -17.78 11.56
CA THR A 131 -0.27 -16.96 10.52
C THR A 131 -1.28 -16.13 9.74
N ILE A 132 -2.37 -16.74 9.24
CA ILE A 132 -3.42 -16.05 8.49
C ILE A 132 -4.08 -14.93 9.31
N HIS A 133 -4.24 -15.11 10.64
CA HIS A 133 -4.78 -14.01 11.47
C HIS A 133 -3.82 -12.81 11.54
N ILE A 134 -2.50 -13.06 11.58
CA ILE A 134 -1.49 -11.98 11.56
C ILE A 134 -1.52 -11.27 10.20
N GLU A 135 -1.60 -12.01 9.11
CA GLU A 135 -1.74 -11.49 7.74
C GLU A 135 -3.00 -10.63 7.62
N PHE A 136 -4.14 -11.14 8.08
CA PHE A 136 -5.39 -10.39 8.11
C PHE A 136 -5.24 -9.05 8.86
N CYS A 137 -4.61 -9.02 10.02
CA CYS A 137 -4.39 -7.78 10.76
C CYS A 137 -3.55 -6.78 9.96
N ALA A 138 -2.51 -7.25 9.28
CA ALA A 138 -1.66 -6.40 8.43
C ALA A 138 -2.44 -5.88 7.20
N HIS A 139 -3.19 -6.76 6.53
CA HIS A 139 -4.01 -6.38 5.37
C HIS A 139 -5.17 -5.45 5.73
N ALA A 140 -5.82 -5.65 6.89
CA ALA A 140 -6.84 -4.73 7.40
C ALA A 140 -6.25 -3.35 7.72
N CYS A 141 -5.03 -3.30 8.26
CA CYS A 141 -4.31 -2.05 8.50
C CYS A 141 -3.96 -1.35 7.17
N LEU A 142 -3.42 -2.06 6.20
CA LEU A 142 -3.16 -1.53 4.85
C LEU A 142 -4.44 -1.02 4.20
N LEU A 143 -5.53 -1.78 4.28
CA LEU A 143 -6.84 -1.40 3.74
C LEU A 143 -7.33 -0.08 4.32
N ALA A 144 -7.15 0.14 5.64
CA ALA A 144 -7.50 1.41 6.28
C ALA A 144 -6.73 2.59 5.69
N PHE A 145 -5.42 2.47 5.48
CA PHE A 145 -4.61 3.51 4.81
C PHE A 145 -5.02 3.71 3.36
N MET A 146 -5.29 2.64 2.62
CA MET A 146 -5.73 2.70 1.23
C MET A 146 -7.09 3.40 1.09
N ILE A 147 -8.03 3.17 2.00
CA ILE A 147 -9.32 3.87 2.03
C ILE A 147 -9.09 5.36 2.20
N VAL A 148 -8.31 5.78 3.22
CA VAL A 148 -8.03 7.20 3.45
C VAL A 148 -7.35 7.84 2.25
N ALA A 149 -6.30 7.21 1.71
CA ALA A 149 -5.57 7.70 0.54
C ALA A 149 -6.48 7.84 -0.68
N SER A 150 -7.30 6.81 -0.98
CA SER A 150 -8.21 6.82 -2.13
C SER A 150 -9.27 7.93 -2.03
N PHE A 151 -9.88 8.12 -0.86
CA PHE A 151 -10.92 9.14 -0.70
C PHE A 151 -10.36 10.56 -0.71
N ILE A 152 -9.13 10.79 -0.22
CA ILE A 152 -8.47 12.10 -0.34
C ILE A 152 -8.08 12.35 -1.80
N ASP A 153 -7.53 11.35 -2.51
CA ASP A 153 -7.17 11.48 -3.92
C ASP A 153 -8.40 11.73 -4.81
N LEU A 154 -9.54 11.12 -4.48
CA LEU A 154 -10.82 11.39 -5.13
C LEU A 154 -11.29 12.84 -4.93
N ASP A 155 -10.97 13.48 -3.83
CA ASP A 155 -11.37 14.85 -3.52
C ASP A 155 -10.40 15.88 -4.08
N GLU A 156 -9.10 15.68 -3.83
CA GLU A 156 -8.06 16.70 -4.01
C GLU A 156 -7.07 16.40 -5.14
N LYS A 157 -7.17 15.21 -5.77
CA LYS A 157 -6.24 14.72 -6.79
C LYS A 157 -4.78 14.64 -6.29
N THR A 158 -4.63 14.46 -4.99
CA THR A 158 -3.32 14.35 -4.33
C THR A 158 -3.42 13.45 -3.12
N ILE A 159 -2.37 12.67 -2.85
CA ILE A 159 -2.28 11.82 -1.66
C ILE A 159 -1.28 12.46 -0.70
N PRO A 160 -1.71 12.84 0.53
CA PRO A 160 -0.83 13.51 1.47
C PRO A 160 0.18 12.55 2.11
N ASP A 161 1.40 13.06 2.32
CA ASP A 161 2.47 12.33 3.01
C ASP A 161 2.09 11.96 4.44
N GLY A 162 1.16 12.71 5.06
CA GLY A 162 0.59 12.40 6.37
C GLY A 162 -0.16 11.05 6.43
N VAL A 163 -0.52 10.45 5.30
CA VAL A 163 -1.11 9.11 5.20
C VAL A 163 -0.03 8.09 4.85
N THR A 164 0.77 8.36 3.82
CA THR A 164 1.68 7.37 3.25
C THR A 164 2.94 7.14 4.10
N ILE A 165 3.49 8.18 4.75
CA ILE A 165 4.66 8.00 5.63
C ILE A 165 4.33 7.16 6.87
N PRO A 166 3.28 7.49 7.68
CA PRO A 166 2.92 6.63 8.81
C PRO A 166 2.56 5.21 8.38
N GLY A 167 1.83 5.05 7.26
CA GLY A 167 1.50 3.74 6.72
C GLY A 167 2.75 2.94 6.38
N THR A 168 3.73 3.53 5.69
CA THR A 168 5.00 2.87 5.38
C THR A 168 5.73 2.43 6.65
N LEU A 169 5.83 3.30 7.65
CA LEU A 169 6.49 2.97 8.92
C LEU A 169 5.79 1.83 9.67
N ILE A 170 4.46 1.82 9.66
CA ILE A 170 3.68 0.72 10.27
C ILE A 170 3.90 -0.58 9.50
N GLY A 171 3.93 -0.57 8.17
CA GLY A 171 4.25 -1.75 7.36
C GLY A 171 5.63 -2.33 7.70
N LEU A 172 6.65 -1.47 7.76
CA LEU A 172 8.02 -1.88 8.15
C LEU A 172 8.07 -2.42 9.57
N LEU A 173 7.35 -1.80 10.52
CA LEU A 173 7.28 -2.24 11.90
C LEU A 173 6.60 -3.61 12.03
N LEU A 174 5.48 -3.81 11.32
CA LEU A 174 4.78 -5.10 11.29
C LEU A 174 5.66 -6.20 10.71
N ALA A 175 6.35 -5.94 9.60
CA ALA A 175 7.26 -6.90 8.99
C ALA A 175 8.46 -7.24 9.89
N ALA A 176 8.93 -6.28 10.69
CA ALA A 176 9.99 -6.52 11.69
C ALA A 176 9.49 -7.30 12.90
N ALA A 177 8.30 -6.96 13.42
CA ALA A 177 7.75 -7.59 14.63
C ALA A 177 7.13 -8.96 14.34
N ALA A 178 6.47 -9.11 13.20
CA ALA A 178 5.76 -10.31 12.78
C ALA A 178 6.04 -10.58 11.29
N PRO A 179 7.11 -11.31 10.94
CA PRO A 179 7.48 -11.61 9.54
C PRO A 179 6.35 -12.27 8.75
N GLN A 180 5.44 -12.95 9.44
CA GLN A 180 4.23 -13.57 8.87
C GLN A 180 3.17 -12.55 8.41
N SER A 181 3.38 -11.26 8.64
CA SER A 181 2.47 -10.19 8.16
C SER A 181 2.54 -9.94 6.65
N LEU A 182 3.58 -10.44 6.00
CA LEU A 182 3.74 -10.39 4.54
C LEU A 182 2.92 -11.50 3.89
N VAL A 183 2.49 -11.29 2.64
CA VAL A 183 1.70 -12.28 1.90
C VAL A 183 2.39 -13.65 1.87
N PRO A 184 1.68 -14.76 2.11
CA PRO A 184 2.28 -16.09 2.21
C PRO A 184 2.68 -16.62 0.84
N VAL A 185 3.77 -17.36 0.81
CA VAL A 185 4.19 -18.17 -0.33
C VAL A 185 4.18 -19.63 0.10
N ALA A 186 3.37 -20.44 -0.56
CA ALA A 186 3.41 -21.88 -0.36
C ALA A 186 4.62 -22.47 -1.10
N GLU A 187 5.61 -22.97 -0.35
CA GLU A 187 6.72 -23.73 -0.87
C GLU A 187 6.55 -25.21 -0.50
N PHE A 188 6.72 -26.09 -1.47
CA PHE A 188 6.88 -27.50 -1.21
C PHE A 188 8.25 -27.73 -0.57
N ALA A 189 8.29 -27.81 0.76
CA ALA A 189 9.52 -28.17 1.46
C ALA A 189 9.90 -29.59 1.09
N ARG A 190 11.09 -29.80 0.53
CA ARG A 190 11.70 -31.13 0.36
C ARG A 190 12.09 -31.68 1.75
N GLY A 191 11.10 -32.07 2.54
CA GLY A 191 11.28 -32.70 3.84
C GLY A 191 10.32 -33.89 4.00
N PRO A 192 10.48 -34.71 5.02
CA PRO A 192 9.64 -35.91 5.21
C PRO A 192 8.13 -35.59 5.36
N ASN A 193 7.75 -34.35 5.59
CA ASN A 193 6.36 -33.87 5.73
C ASN A 193 5.87 -32.94 4.60
N GLY A 194 6.62 -32.80 3.53
CA GLY A 194 6.20 -32.41 2.17
C GLY A 194 5.70 -30.98 1.91
N LEU A 195 5.03 -30.29 2.81
CA LEU A 195 4.43 -28.98 2.59
C LEU A 195 4.58 -28.07 3.80
N GLY A 196 5.07 -26.86 3.58
CA GLY A 196 5.19 -25.82 4.58
C GLY A 196 4.80 -24.45 4.01
N LEU A 197 4.24 -23.58 4.85
CA LEU A 197 4.14 -22.16 4.57
C LEU A 197 5.52 -21.53 4.77
N ALA A 198 6.07 -20.98 3.72
CA ALA A 198 7.26 -20.13 3.80
C ALA A 198 6.81 -18.67 3.80
N SER A 199 7.41 -17.86 4.67
CA SER A 199 7.38 -16.42 4.47
C SER A 199 8.01 -16.11 3.11
N PRO A 200 7.53 -15.08 2.36
CA PRO A 200 8.09 -14.74 1.07
C PRO A 200 9.59 -14.49 1.23
N ARG A 201 10.38 -15.43 0.74
CA ARG A 201 11.82 -15.29 0.78
C ARG A 201 12.21 -14.31 -0.30
N LEU A 202 13.14 -13.43 0.02
CA LEU A 202 13.89 -12.66 -0.98
C LEU A 202 14.68 -13.57 -1.94
N SER A 203 14.60 -14.90 -1.80
CA SER A 203 15.25 -15.89 -2.68
C SER A 203 15.03 -15.62 -4.16
N PHE A 204 13.94 -14.95 -4.52
CA PHE A 204 13.67 -14.51 -5.89
C PHE A 204 14.37 -13.21 -6.31
N LEU A 205 14.95 -12.46 -5.39
CA LEU A 205 15.87 -11.36 -5.70
C LEU A 205 17.28 -11.81 -5.98
N THR A 206 17.61 -13.05 -5.65
CA THR A 206 18.94 -13.56 -5.92
C THR A 206 19.11 -13.72 -7.43
N PHE A 207 19.75 -12.72 -8.03
CA PHE A 207 20.51 -12.85 -9.28
C PHE A 207 21.50 -14.01 -9.23
N VAL A 208 21.58 -14.66 -8.10
CA VAL A 208 22.48 -15.71 -7.74
C VAL A 208 21.66 -16.70 -6.96
N ASP A 209 21.15 -17.71 -7.66
CA ASP A 209 20.71 -18.97 -7.09
C ASP A 209 21.94 -19.70 -6.52
N ARG A 210 22.73 -18.97 -5.74
CA ARG A 210 23.88 -19.51 -5.01
C ARG A 210 23.41 -19.77 -3.59
N ALA A 211 23.60 -21.01 -3.18
CA ALA A 211 23.48 -21.46 -1.80
C ALA A 211 24.24 -20.59 -0.79
N ASP A 212 25.02 -19.65 -1.27
CA ASP A 212 25.95 -18.80 -0.52
C ASP A 212 25.38 -17.44 -0.12
N TRP A 213 24.15 -17.05 -0.55
CA TRP A 213 23.56 -15.80 -0.07
C TRP A 213 23.11 -15.94 1.37
N ASN A 214 23.98 -15.53 2.27
CA ASN A 214 23.67 -15.49 3.68
C ASN A 214 22.86 -14.23 4.01
N TRP A 215 21.59 -14.40 4.35
CA TRP A 215 20.68 -13.33 4.78
C TRP A 215 21.16 -12.58 6.01
N GLY A 216 21.97 -13.19 6.86
CA GLY A 216 22.66 -12.56 7.97
C GLY A 216 23.94 -11.83 7.57
N SER A 217 24.24 -11.69 6.27
CA SER A 217 25.46 -11.01 5.81
C SER A 217 25.35 -9.49 5.97
N GLU A 218 26.49 -8.83 6.20
CA GLU A 218 26.61 -7.37 6.25
C GLU A 218 26.14 -6.70 4.94
N LEU A 219 26.21 -7.42 3.81
CA LEU A 219 25.72 -6.92 2.53
C LEU A 219 24.19 -6.75 2.54
N SER A 220 23.46 -7.66 3.21
CA SER A 220 22.01 -7.53 3.38
C SER A 220 21.63 -6.31 4.22
N LEU A 221 22.44 -5.99 5.25
CA LEU A 221 22.27 -4.81 6.07
C LEU A 221 22.51 -3.53 5.27
N VAL A 222 23.57 -3.50 4.47
CA VAL A 222 23.87 -2.36 3.57
C VAL A 222 22.73 -2.15 2.57
N LEU A 223 22.17 -3.22 2.00
CA LEU A 223 21.01 -3.14 1.12
C LEU A 223 19.79 -2.53 1.84
N GLY A 224 19.47 -3.02 3.05
CA GLY A 224 18.35 -2.49 3.84
C GLY A 224 18.51 -1.01 4.19
N ILE A 225 19.71 -0.61 4.63
CA ILE A 225 20.05 0.80 4.89
C ILE A 225 19.92 1.62 3.60
N GLY A 226 20.41 1.10 2.47
CA GLY A 226 20.28 1.74 1.16
C GLY A 226 18.83 1.98 0.77
N CYS A 227 17.93 1.00 0.94
CA CYS A 227 16.50 1.13 0.68
C CYS A 227 15.85 2.20 1.56
N LEU A 228 16.18 2.22 2.86
CA LEU A 228 15.67 3.23 3.79
C LEU A 228 16.09 4.64 3.40
N TRP A 229 17.37 4.86 3.11
CA TRP A 229 17.89 6.17 2.72
C TRP A 229 17.39 6.59 1.33
N LEU A 230 17.21 5.65 0.39
CA LEU A 230 16.61 5.94 -0.90
C LEU A 230 15.18 6.49 -0.72
N TRP A 231 14.39 5.90 0.17
CA TRP A 231 13.05 6.38 0.50
C TRP A 231 13.09 7.75 1.19
N CYS A 232 13.92 7.94 2.21
CA CYS A 232 14.09 9.25 2.87
C CYS A 232 14.49 10.35 1.88
N VAL A 233 15.47 10.08 1.00
CA VAL A 233 15.90 10.99 -0.06
C VAL A 233 14.78 11.23 -1.07
N GLY A 234 13.97 10.21 -1.36
CA GLY A 234 12.79 10.31 -2.21
C GLY A 234 11.77 11.32 -1.71
N LEU A 235 11.55 11.38 -0.40
CA LEU A 235 10.59 12.28 0.26
C LEU A 235 11.11 13.71 0.43
N MET A 236 12.43 13.96 0.28
CA MET A 236 12.98 15.32 0.40
C MET A 236 12.49 16.21 -0.73
N THR A 237 12.14 17.45 -0.39
CA THR A 237 11.66 18.44 -1.37
C THR A 237 12.70 18.72 -2.45
N ARG A 238 12.30 18.54 -3.71
CA ARG A 238 13.19 18.67 -4.87
C ARG A 238 12.83 19.90 -5.69
N VAL A 239 13.72 20.86 -5.71
CA VAL A 239 13.65 21.99 -6.65
C VAL A 239 14.96 22.08 -7.43
N TRP A 240 14.96 21.43 -8.58
CA TRP A 240 16.06 21.55 -9.55
C TRP A 240 15.84 22.76 -10.46
N ARG A 241 16.73 23.73 -10.38
CA ARG A 241 16.77 24.84 -11.33
C ARG A 241 18.08 24.80 -12.10
N LEU A 242 18.11 24.05 -13.20
CA LEU A 242 19.30 23.87 -14.03
C LEU A 242 19.68 25.14 -14.83
N ARG A 243 18.80 26.15 -14.89
CA ARG A 243 19.01 27.35 -15.73
C ARG A 243 20.29 28.15 -15.42
N ARG A 244 20.94 27.93 -14.29
CA ARG A 244 22.15 28.67 -13.86
C ARG A 244 23.39 27.77 -13.73
N GLY A 245 23.44 26.62 -14.39
CA GLY A 245 24.55 25.67 -14.36
C GLY A 245 24.52 24.71 -13.15
N TRP A 246 25.15 23.54 -13.34
CA TRP A 246 25.16 22.42 -12.38
C TRP A 246 25.66 22.78 -10.97
N ARG A 247 26.79 23.52 -10.90
CA ARG A 247 27.38 23.89 -9.58
C ARG A 247 26.46 24.80 -8.77
N THR A 248 25.80 25.75 -9.41
CA THR A 248 24.85 26.67 -8.75
C THR A 248 23.57 25.93 -8.35
N ALA A 249 23.10 25.04 -9.22
CA ALA A 249 21.93 24.18 -8.91
C ALA A 249 22.20 23.30 -7.69
N MET A 250 23.39 22.68 -7.59
CA MET A 250 23.80 21.86 -6.46
C MET A 250 23.91 22.69 -5.17
N ARG A 251 24.53 23.86 -5.19
CA ARG A 251 24.62 24.75 -4.02
C ARG A 251 23.23 25.17 -3.52
N LEU A 252 22.34 25.56 -4.41
CA LEU A 252 20.97 25.95 -4.06
C LEU A 252 20.17 24.77 -3.53
N PHE A 253 20.35 23.59 -4.09
CA PHE A 253 19.74 22.35 -3.61
C PHE A 253 20.20 22.03 -2.19
N CYS A 254 21.50 21.99 -1.95
CA CYS A 254 22.05 21.72 -0.60
C CYS A 254 21.62 22.79 0.41
N ALA A 255 21.68 24.08 0.04
CA ALA A 255 21.26 25.16 0.94
C ALA A 255 19.75 25.09 1.29
N ARG A 256 18.90 24.67 0.34
CA ARG A 256 17.47 24.48 0.60
C ARG A 256 17.22 23.24 1.44
N LEU A 257 17.90 22.15 1.16
CA LEU A 257 17.83 20.91 1.93
C LEU A 257 18.12 21.14 3.41
N MET A 258 19.14 21.95 3.71
CA MET A 258 19.53 22.29 5.10
C MET A 258 18.54 23.26 5.78
N ARG A 259 17.78 24.06 5.03
CA ARG A 259 16.82 25.04 5.57
C ARG A 259 15.41 24.47 5.75
N ASP A 260 15.07 23.41 5.03
CA ASP A 260 13.75 22.80 5.09
C ASP A 260 13.60 21.98 6.38
N PRO A 261 12.64 22.29 7.26
CA PRO A 261 12.39 21.54 8.48
C PRO A 261 12.05 20.07 8.21
N MET A 262 11.34 19.76 7.11
CA MET A 262 11.04 18.36 6.71
C MET A 262 12.33 17.55 6.48
N THR A 263 13.34 18.15 5.86
CA THR A 263 14.63 17.46 5.64
C THR A 263 15.28 17.03 6.95
N LYS A 264 15.23 17.89 7.98
CA LYS A 264 15.78 17.56 9.30
C LYS A 264 15.07 16.35 9.91
N TRP A 265 13.73 16.32 9.85
CA TRP A 265 12.95 15.19 10.34
C TRP A 265 13.21 13.91 9.55
N LEU A 266 13.38 13.98 8.24
CA LEU A 266 13.71 12.82 7.41
C LEU A 266 15.13 12.30 7.67
N VAL A 267 16.10 13.19 7.94
CA VAL A 267 17.44 12.78 8.35
C VAL A 267 17.42 12.09 9.73
N ILE A 268 16.70 12.67 10.69
CA ILE A 268 16.51 12.04 12.01
C ILE A 268 15.85 10.66 11.86
N LEU A 269 14.80 10.58 11.05
CA LEU A 269 14.12 9.31 10.75
C LEU A 269 15.07 8.29 10.11
N GLY A 270 15.89 8.73 9.13
CA GLY A 270 16.90 7.88 8.50
C GLY A 270 17.95 7.36 9.47
N VAL A 271 18.44 8.23 10.36
CA VAL A 271 19.41 7.82 11.40
C VAL A 271 18.79 6.86 12.41
N LEU A 272 17.61 7.20 12.96
CA LEU A 272 16.91 6.32 13.91
C LEU A 272 16.52 4.99 13.25
N GLY A 273 16.05 5.04 12.00
CA GLY A 273 15.77 3.86 11.22
C GLY A 273 17.00 2.99 10.99
N THR A 274 18.15 3.60 10.65
CA THR A 274 19.42 2.86 10.52
C THR A 274 19.80 2.16 11.82
N LEU A 275 19.69 2.83 12.97
CA LEU A 275 19.93 2.21 14.28
C LEU A 275 18.97 1.04 14.54
N ALA A 276 17.69 1.20 14.20
CA ALA A 276 16.69 0.13 14.30
C ALA A 276 17.03 -1.06 13.39
N LEU A 277 17.47 -0.82 12.15
CA LEU A 277 17.89 -1.87 11.22
C LEU A 277 19.08 -2.67 11.75
N VAL A 278 20.11 -1.97 12.25
CA VAL A 278 21.27 -2.60 12.88
C VAL A 278 20.85 -3.43 14.08
N PHE A 279 19.96 -2.90 14.92
CA PHE A 279 19.43 -3.63 16.07
C PHE A 279 18.68 -4.91 15.67
N VAL A 280 17.77 -4.83 14.70
CA VAL A 280 17.01 -6.00 14.23
C VAL A 280 17.95 -7.05 13.61
N HIS A 281 18.92 -6.61 12.79
CA HIS A 281 19.88 -7.50 12.13
C HIS A 281 20.74 -8.29 13.14
N HIS A 282 21.26 -7.65 14.20
CA HIS A 282 22.19 -8.28 15.12
C HIS A 282 21.52 -8.96 16.33
N HIS A 283 20.33 -8.51 16.75
CA HIS A 283 19.71 -8.97 18.00
C HIS A 283 18.44 -9.79 17.85
N LEU A 284 17.59 -9.54 16.83
CA LEU A 284 16.33 -10.26 16.65
C LEU A 284 16.46 -11.49 15.74
N GLY A 285 17.50 -11.53 14.90
CA GLY A 285 17.87 -12.70 14.11
C GLY A 285 17.01 -12.98 12.88
N GLY A 286 17.31 -14.12 12.22
CA GLY A 286 16.98 -14.46 10.85
C GLY A 286 15.59 -14.14 10.31
N ALA A 287 14.49 -14.59 10.96
CA ALA A 287 13.15 -14.39 10.41
C ALA A 287 12.68 -12.93 10.44
N HIS A 288 12.94 -12.23 11.56
CA HIS A 288 12.58 -10.80 11.73
C HIS A 288 13.34 -9.92 10.74
N TRP A 289 14.63 -10.19 10.56
CA TRP A 289 15.44 -9.48 9.58
C TRP A 289 14.98 -9.74 8.15
N GLN A 290 14.69 -11.00 7.79
CA GLN A 290 14.16 -11.35 6.47
C GLN A 290 12.84 -10.64 6.15
N GLY A 291 11.92 -10.62 7.11
CA GLY A 291 10.65 -9.91 6.98
C GLY A 291 10.86 -8.41 6.75
N LEU A 292 11.65 -7.76 7.61
CA LEU A 292 11.96 -6.34 7.50
C LEU A 292 12.68 -5.98 6.19
N LEU A 293 13.66 -6.80 5.79
CA LEU A 293 14.39 -6.58 4.53
C LEU A 293 13.48 -6.76 3.31
N THR A 294 12.56 -7.74 3.34
CA THR A 294 11.55 -7.93 2.28
C THR A 294 10.64 -6.71 2.15
N ALA A 295 10.18 -6.17 3.28
CA ALA A 295 9.36 -4.95 3.32
C ALA A 295 10.13 -3.72 2.80
N LEU A 296 11.40 -3.54 3.21
CA LEU A 296 12.26 -2.45 2.73
C LEU A 296 12.50 -2.52 1.22
N VAL A 297 12.77 -3.70 0.70
CA VAL A 297 12.94 -3.92 -0.74
C VAL A 297 11.62 -3.69 -1.46
N GLY A 298 10.50 -4.18 -0.91
CA GLY A 298 9.16 -3.92 -1.45
C GLY A 298 8.85 -2.43 -1.53
N MET A 299 9.13 -1.68 -0.46
CA MET A 299 9.02 -0.22 -0.41
C MET A 299 9.86 0.45 -1.50
N ALA A 300 11.13 0.07 -1.62
CA ALA A 300 12.06 0.67 -2.58
C ALA A 300 11.69 0.35 -4.03
N ILE A 301 11.28 -0.90 -4.34
CA ILE A 301 10.86 -1.31 -5.68
C ILE A 301 9.51 -0.71 -6.04
N GLY A 302 8.50 -0.79 -5.17
CA GLY A 302 7.18 -0.22 -5.42
C GLY A 302 7.24 1.28 -5.68
N GLY A 303 7.86 2.03 -4.75
CA GLY A 303 8.05 3.48 -4.92
C GLY A 303 8.99 3.82 -6.07
N GLY A 304 10.13 3.13 -6.19
CA GLY A 304 11.15 3.39 -7.20
C GLY A 304 10.65 3.19 -8.62
N LEU A 305 9.94 2.08 -8.89
CA LEU A 305 9.36 1.79 -10.21
C LEU A 305 8.35 2.88 -10.61
N THR A 306 7.42 3.19 -9.73
CA THR A 306 6.41 4.24 -9.97
C THR A 306 7.07 5.60 -10.19
N TRP A 307 8.14 5.88 -9.44
CA TRP A 307 8.89 7.12 -9.59
C TRP A 307 9.63 7.23 -10.92
N VAL A 308 10.28 6.16 -11.38
CA VAL A 308 10.94 6.13 -12.70
C VAL A 308 9.92 6.36 -13.80
N VAL A 309 8.76 5.69 -13.75
CA VAL A 309 7.67 5.90 -14.72
C VAL A 309 7.21 7.35 -14.72
N ARG A 310 7.00 7.95 -13.53
CA ARG A 310 6.64 9.38 -13.40
C ARG A 310 7.66 10.28 -14.07
N ILE A 311 8.97 10.07 -13.84
CA ILE A 311 10.05 10.88 -14.43
C ILE A 311 10.03 10.77 -15.95
N VAL A 312 10.01 9.54 -16.48
CA VAL A 312 10.05 9.29 -17.93
C VAL A 312 8.81 9.86 -18.62
N ALA A 313 7.63 9.58 -18.08
CA ALA A 313 6.37 10.08 -18.65
C ALA A 313 6.29 11.62 -18.60
N THR A 314 6.69 12.24 -17.48
CA THR A 314 6.71 13.72 -17.35
C THR A 314 7.70 14.34 -18.33
N ALA A 315 8.89 13.76 -18.51
CA ALA A 315 9.89 14.27 -19.47
C ALA A 315 9.39 14.21 -20.91
N ILE A 316 8.66 13.15 -21.30
CA ILE A 316 8.15 12.97 -22.67
C ILE A 316 6.90 13.81 -22.92
N LEU A 317 5.98 13.85 -21.96
CA LEU A 317 4.72 14.59 -22.13
C LEU A 317 4.89 16.11 -21.97
N GLY A 318 5.99 16.56 -21.32
CA GLY A 318 6.23 17.96 -21.03
C GLY A 318 5.30 18.56 -19.95
N ARG A 319 4.51 17.72 -19.32
CA ARG A 319 3.60 18.05 -18.21
C ARG A 319 3.67 16.95 -17.15
N GLU A 320 3.27 17.26 -15.94
CA GLU A 320 3.21 16.25 -14.87
C GLU A 320 2.24 15.13 -15.27
N ALA A 321 2.77 13.90 -15.38
CA ALA A 321 2.02 12.74 -15.86
C ALA A 321 1.30 12.02 -14.72
N MET A 322 1.87 12.07 -13.48
CA MET A 322 1.40 11.36 -12.31
C MET A 322 1.81 12.13 -11.06
N GLY A 323 0.98 12.13 -10.04
CA GLY A 323 1.28 12.74 -8.74
C GLY A 323 2.43 12.04 -8.00
N PHE A 324 3.15 12.78 -7.16
CA PHE A 324 4.17 12.15 -6.31
C PHE A 324 3.52 11.29 -5.21
N GLY A 325 2.28 11.58 -4.84
CA GLY A 325 1.49 10.79 -3.90
C GLY A 325 1.31 9.32 -4.32
N ASP A 326 1.22 9.04 -5.64
CA ASP A 326 1.14 7.66 -6.15
C ASP A 326 2.45 6.89 -5.91
N VAL A 327 3.60 7.59 -5.97
CA VAL A 327 4.93 7.01 -5.67
C VAL A 327 5.02 6.62 -4.20
N THR A 328 4.59 7.53 -3.30
CA THR A 328 4.62 7.26 -1.86
C THR A 328 3.57 6.23 -1.43
N LEU A 329 2.43 6.18 -2.11
CA LEU A 329 1.41 5.15 -1.94
C LEU A 329 1.93 3.76 -2.32
N MET A 330 2.59 3.62 -3.47
CA MET A 330 3.20 2.35 -3.88
C MET A 330 4.34 1.92 -2.98
N ALA A 331 5.14 2.86 -2.45
CA ALA A 331 6.14 2.55 -1.44
C ALA A 331 5.49 2.01 -0.16
N MET A 332 4.38 2.60 0.29
CA MET A 332 3.60 2.12 1.43
C MET A 332 3.05 0.70 1.18
N ILE A 333 2.40 0.47 0.04
CA ILE A 333 1.87 -0.86 -0.33
C ILE A 333 3.02 -1.89 -0.35
N GLY A 334 4.18 -1.52 -0.89
CA GLY A 334 5.35 -2.38 -0.93
C GLY A 334 5.92 -2.74 0.43
N ALA A 335 5.84 -1.83 1.40
CA ALA A 335 6.25 -2.09 2.78
C ALA A 335 5.35 -3.14 3.49
N PHE A 336 4.09 -3.25 3.09
CA PHE A 336 3.16 -4.26 3.63
C PHE A 336 3.21 -5.59 2.89
N LEU A 337 3.33 -5.57 1.56
CA LEU A 337 3.13 -6.77 0.73
C LEU A 337 4.43 -7.38 0.19
N GLY A 338 5.52 -6.60 0.17
CA GLY A 338 6.76 -7.00 -0.48
C GLY A 338 6.81 -6.62 -1.97
N TRP A 339 7.90 -6.98 -2.65
CA TRP A 339 8.18 -6.48 -4.01
C TRP A 339 7.43 -7.24 -5.12
N GLN A 340 7.20 -8.54 -4.98
CA GLN A 340 6.50 -9.34 -5.99
C GLN A 340 5.04 -8.84 -6.18
N PRO A 341 4.24 -8.70 -5.12
CA PRO A 341 2.91 -8.11 -5.25
C PRO A 341 2.94 -6.70 -5.85
N CYS A 342 3.95 -5.88 -5.52
CA CYS A 342 4.08 -4.55 -6.11
C CYS A 342 4.20 -4.56 -7.63
N LEU A 343 4.95 -5.52 -8.20
CA LEU A 343 5.02 -5.65 -9.66
C LEU A 343 3.66 -6.03 -10.24
N VAL A 344 2.96 -6.96 -9.62
CA VAL A 344 1.61 -7.36 -10.06
C VAL A 344 0.65 -6.16 -10.02
N ILE A 345 0.64 -5.42 -8.91
CA ILE A 345 -0.21 -4.23 -8.70
C ILE A 345 0.12 -3.16 -9.75
N PHE A 346 1.40 -2.91 -9.99
CA PHE A 346 1.85 -1.92 -10.95
C PHE A 346 1.34 -2.20 -12.37
N PHE A 347 1.35 -3.47 -12.80
CA PHE A 347 0.81 -3.85 -14.11
C PHE A 347 -0.71 -3.97 -14.13
N LEU A 348 -1.35 -4.28 -13.00
CA LEU A 348 -2.81 -4.45 -12.91
C LEU A 348 -3.54 -3.10 -12.85
N ALA A 349 -3.01 -2.09 -12.15
CA ALA A 349 -3.67 -0.80 -11.95
C ALA A 349 -4.05 -0.06 -13.24
N PRO A 350 -3.23 -0.03 -14.32
CA PRO A 350 -3.59 0.61 -15.57
C PRO A 350 -4.84 0.04 -16.23
N PHE A 351 -5.09 -1.27 -16.10
CA PHE A 351 -6.29 -1.89 -16.68
C PHE A 351 -7.57 -1.34 -16.05
N GLY A 352 -7.59 -1.15 -14.73
CA GLY A 352 -8.69 -0.50 -14.04
C GLY A 352 -8.89 0.95 -14.48
N ALA A 353 -7.79 1.69 -14.61
CA ALA A 353 -7.80 3.08 -15.07
C ALA A 353 -8.33 3.22 -16.51
N VAL A 354 -7.89 2.33 -17.43
CA VAL A 354 -8.37 2.30 -18.82
C VAL A 354 -9.85 1.94 -18.89
N ALA A 355 -10.31 0.92 -18.15
CA ALA A 355 -11.70 0.51 -18.13
C ALA A 355 -12.64 1.66 -17.71
N ILE A 356 -12.29 2.38 -16.65
CA ILE A 356 -13.07 3.54 -16.21
C ILE A 356 -12.89 4.73 -17.15
N GLY A 357 -11.69 4.96 -17.70
CA GLY A 357 -11.43 6.01 -18.69
C GLY A 357 -12.33 5.86 -19.93
N ILE A 358 -12.49 4.64 -20.43
CA ILE A 358 -13.43 4.32 -21.52
C ILE A 358 -14.87 4.63 -21.11
N ALA A 359 -15.28 4.17 -19.92
CA ALA A 359 -16.62 4.43 -19.41
C ALA A 359 -16.91 5.92 -19.21
N GLN A 360 -15.93 6.72 -18.75
CA GLN A 360 -16.04 8.16 -18.60
C GLN A 360 -16.06 8.90 -19.95
N GLY A 361 -15.26 8.44 -20.93
CA GLY A 361 -15.27 8.97 -22.29
C GLY A 361 -16.64 8.86 -22.95
N ILE A 362 -17.38 7.79 -22.68
CA ILE A 362 -18.77 7.60 -23.15
C ILE A 362 -19.72 8.61 -22.48
N THR A 363 -19.45 9.01 -21.22
CA THR A 363 -20.34 9.86 -20.42
C THR A 363 -19.97 11.35 -20.43
N HIS A 364 -18.99 11.78 -21.24
CA HIS A 364 -18.51 13.19 -21.34
C HIS A 364 -18.14 13.85 -19.98
N ARG A 365 -17.64 13.07 -19.03
CA ARG A 365 -17.14 13.57 -17.73
C ARG A 365 -15.65 13.87 -17.81
N ASP A 366 -15.16 14.67 -16.85
CA ASP A 366 -13.78 15.18 -16.75
C ASP A 366 -12.72 14.13 -17.13
N PRO A 367 -11.78 14.46 -18.06
CA PRO A 367 -10.80 13.52 -18.59
C PRO A 367 -9.64 13.19 -17.63
N GLU A 368 -9.60 13.78 -16.45
CA GLU A 368 -8.52 13.54 -15.49
C GLU A 368 -8.77 12.28 -14.65
N ILE A 369 -8.05 11.21 -14.98
CA ILE A 369 -8.10 9.94 -14.27
C ILE A 369 -7.23 10.04 -13.00
N ARG A 370 -7.83 9.80 -11.83
CA ARG A 370 -7.12 9.72 -10.54
C ARG A 370 -6.54 8.33 -10.39
N TYR A 371 -5.21 8.22 -10.32
CA TYR A 371 -4.53 6.93 -10.40
C TYR A 371 -4.48 6.19 -9.05
N GLY A 372 -4.42 6.92 -7.92
CA GLY A 372 -4.33 6.36 -6.58
C GLY A 372 -5.39 5.31 -6.24
N PRO A 373 -6.71 5.56 -6.47
CA PRO A 373 -7.76 4.58 -6.21
C PRO A 373 -7.60 3.29 -7.01
N PHE A 374 -7.04 3.35 -8.24
CA PHE A 374 -6.78 2.15 -9.04
C PHE A 374 -5.60 1.33 -8.51
N LEU A 375 -4.58 1.98 -7.97
CA LEU A 375 -3.50 1.30 -7.26
C LEU A 375 -4.03 0.57 -6.02
N CYS A 376 -4.91 1.22 -5.24
CA CYS A 376 -5.53 0.62 -4.07
C CYS A 376 -6.45 -0.55 -4.45
N LEU A 377 -7.23 -0.42 -5.52
CA LEU A 377 -8.09 -1.50 -6.02
C LEU A 377 -7.25 -2.68 -6.53
N ALA A 378 -6.19 -2.41 -7.29
CA ALA A 378 -5.27 -3.44 -7.78
C ALA A 378 -4.57 -4.15 -6.60
N ALA A 379 -4.20 -3.41 -5.53
CA ALA A 379 -3.64 -4.00 -4.33
C ALA A 379 -4.65 -4.92 -3.62
N LEU A 380 -5.90 -4.50 -3.47
CA LEU A 380 -6.95 -5.32 -2.89
C LEU A 380 -7.21 -6.59 -3.71
N VAL A 381 -7.31 -6.47 -5.04
CA VAL A 381 -7.46 -7.62 -5.93
C VAL A 381 -6.26 -8.57 -5.82
N THR A 382 -5.05 -8.01 -5.74
CA THR A 382 -3.83 -8.81 -5.58
C THR A 382 -3.83 -9.57 -4.25
N ILE A 383 -4.23 -8.96 -3.14
CA ILE A 383 -4.36 -9.65 -1.84
C ILE A 383 -5.39 -10.78 -1.94
N VAL A 384 -6.61 -10.47 -2.42
CA VAL A 384 -7.70 -11.45 -2.47
C VAL A 384 -7.38 -12.64 -3.39
N ARG A 385 -6.68 -12.40 -4.49
CA ARG A 385 -6.37 -13.45 -5.50
C ARG A 385 -4.91 -13.91 -5.44
N TRP A 386 -4.20 -13.65 -4.33
CA TRP A 386 -2.76 -13.88 -4.23
C TRP A 386 -2.35 -15.32 -4.53
N ALA A 387 -3.06 -16.31 -3.98
CA ALA A 387 -2.76 -17.71 -4.22
C ALA A 387 -2.74 -18.08 -5.71
N GLU A 388 -3.79 -17.66 -6.46
CA GLU A 388 -3.91 -17.93 -7.89
C GLU A 388 -2.90 -17.12 -8.73
N ILE A 389 -2.68 -15.85 -8.34
CA ILE A 389 -1.69 -14.98 -9.00
C ILE A 389 -0.31 -15.56 -8.81
N TRP A 390 0.03 -15.98 -7.58
CA TRP A 390 1.33 -16.56 -7.28
C TRP A 390 1.58 -17.86 -8.05
N GLU A 391 0.62 -18.76 -8.08
CA GLU A 391 0.73 -20.01 -8.83
C GLU A 391 1.10 -19.78 -10.31
N LYS A 392 0.51 -18.75 -10.92
CA LYS A 392 0.77 -18.38 -12.33
C LYS A 392 2.06 -17.58 -12.52
N THR A 393 2.43 -16.75 -11.56
CA THR A 393 3.55 -15.81 -11.69
C THR A 393 4.86 -16.32 -11.07
N ALA A 394 4.81 -17.30 -10.18
CA ALA A 394 6.02 -17.88 -9.57
C ALA A 394 7.07 -18.34 -10.59
N PRO A 395 6.71 -19.01 -11.71
CA PRO A 395 7.70 -19.38 -12.74
C PRO A 395 8.36 -18.15 -13.38
N LEU A 396 7.63 -17.03 -13.53
CA LEU A 396 8.19 -15.77 -14.06
C LEU A 396 9.19 -15.18 -13.08
N PHE A 397 8.86 -15.17 -11.78
CA PHE A 397 9.78 -14.69 -10.74
C PHE A 397 11.03 -15.57 -10.61
N ALA A 398 10.94 -16.87 -10.93
CA ALA A 398 12.08 -17.77 -10.96
C ALA A 398 13.11 -17.45 -12.08
N LEU A 399 12.75 -16.64 -13.07
CA LEU A 399 13.65 -16.18 -14.14
C LEU A 399 14.75 -15.22 -13.65
N GLY A 400 14.73 -14.81 -12.39
CA GLY A 400 15.80 -14.04 -11.75
C GLY A 400 16.10 -12.70 -12.44
N TRP A 401 17.28 -12.58 -13.04
CA TRP A 401 17.76 -11.35 -13.66
C TRP A 401 16.94 -10.89 -14.89
N LEU A 402 16.17 -11.77 -15.51
CA LEU A 402 15.29 -11.41 -16.62
C LEU A 402 14.17 -10.45 -16.20
N ILE A 403 13.75 -10.47 -14.93
CA ILE A 403 12.71 -9.53 -14.43
C ILE A 403 13.16 -8.06 -14.54
N PRO A 404 14.30 -7.65 -13.93
CA PRO A 404 14.76 -6.27 -14.11
C PRO A 404 15.13 -5.96 -15.56
N ALA A 405 15.59 -6.92 -16.34
CA ALA A 405 15.86 -6.73 -17.76
C ALA A 405 14.55 -6.43 -18.54
N THR A 406 13.49 -7.21 -18.32
CA THR A 406 12.18 -6.96 -18.96
C THR A 406 11.58 -5.65 -18.51
N LEU A 407 11.67 -5.30 -17.22
CA LEU A 407 11.23 -4.00 -16.71
C LEU A 407 11.99 -2.84 -17.38
N ALA A 408 13.31 -2.96 -17.52
CA ALA A 408 14.11 -1.95 -18.21
C ALA A 408 13.70 -1.82 -19.68
N ILE A 409 13.46 -2.93 -20.37
CA ILE A 409 12.97 -2.91 -21.77
C ILE A 409 11.58 -2.26 -21.84
N CYS A 410 10.66 -2.60 -20.95
CA CYS A 410 9.33 -1.97 -20.90
C CYS A 410 9.41 -0.46 -20.68
N LEU A 411 10.29 0.00 -19.79
CA LEU A 411 10.52 1.43 -19.54
C LEU A 411 11.13 2.13 -20.77
N LEU A 412 12.06 1.47 -21.46
CA LEU A 412 12.65 2.00 -22.70
C LEU A 412 11.62 2.08 -23.83
N LEU A 413 10.74 1.08 -23.97
CA LEU A 413 9.69 1.06 -24.99
C LEU A 413 8.55 2.02 -24.68
N MET A 414 8.31 2.33 -23.41
CA MET A 414 7.30 3.32 -23.02
C MET A 414 7.57 4.70 -23.62
N GLY A 415 8.86 5.09 -23.73
CA GLY A 415 9.26 6.37 -24.31
C GLY A 415 8.75 6.59 -25.74
N PRO A 416 9.18 5.76 -26.72
CA PRO A 416 8.69 5.84 -28.10
C PRO A 416 7.16 5.73 -28.20
N LEU A 417 6.53 4.85 -27.42
CA LEU A 417 5.08 4.69 -27.42
C LEU A 417 4.35 5.98 -27.02
N LEU A 418 4.81 6.65 -25.96
CA LEU A 418 4.24 7.93 -25.51
C LEU A 418 4.44 9.03 -26.54
N ILE A 419 5.58 9.07 -27.25
CA ILE A 419 5.84 10.02 -28.34
C ILE A 419 4.84 9.80 -29.49
N ILE A 420 4.62 8.55 -29.87
CA ILE A 420 3.65 8.18 -30.93
C ILE A 420 2.24 8.61 -30.52
N VAL A 421 1.81 8.26 -29.31
CA VAL A 421 0.47 8.62 -28.80
C VAL A 421 0.29 10.14 -28.76
N ARG A 422 1.30 10.88 -28.31
CA ARG A 422 1.30 12.36 -28.33
C ARG A 422 1.17 12.92 -29.74
N GLY A 423 1.93 12.36 -30.69
CA GLY A 423 1.87 12.76 -32.07
C GLY A 423 0.50 12.52 -32.73
N ILE A 424 -0.13 11.38 -32.43
CA ILE A 424 -1.49 11.06 -32.89
C ILE A 424 -2.50 12.03 -32.25
N SER A 425 -2.40 12.25 -30.94
CA SER A 425 -3.30 13.15 -30.20
C SER A 425 -3.25 14.58 -30.72
N ASN A 426 -2.05 15.11 -31.02
CA ASN A 426 -1.87 16.45 -31.58
C ASN A 426 -2.50 16.54 -32.98
N ARG A 427 -2.30 15.54 -33.85
CA ARG A 427 -2.92 15.50 -35.18
C ARG A 427 -4.47 15.47 -35.12
N LEU A 428 -5.03 14.74 -34.14
CA LEU A 428 -6.48 14.68 -33.96
C LEU A 428 -7.08 15.98 -33.41
N ARG A 429 -6.27 16.78 -32.70
CA ARG A 429 -6.68 18.08 -32.14
C ARG A 429 -6.45 19.23 -33.10
N GLY A 430 -5.79 19.01 -34.27
CA GLY A 430 -5.47 20.05 -35.25
C GLY A 430 -4.35 20.99 -34.83
N GLU A 431 -3.48 20.57 -33.90
CA GLU A 431 -2.28 21.29 -33.46
C GLU A 431 -1.02 20.79 -34.17
#